data_dc6c3488ed3ccce024a9a9ae9e7e8930
#
_entry.id   dc6c3488ed3ccce024a9a9ae9e7e8930
#
_cell.length_a   1.000
_cell.length_b   1.000
_cell.length_c   1.000
_cell.angle_alpha   90.00
_cell.angle_beta   90.00
_cell.angle_gamma   90.00
#
_symmetry.space_group_name_H-M   'P 1'
#
loop_
_entity.id
_entity.type
_entity.pdbx_description
1 polymer ?
#
loop_
_entity_poly.entity_id
_entity_poly.type
_entity_poly.pdbx_seq_one_letter_code
_entity_poly.pdbx_strand_id
1 'polypeptide(L)'
;ANGHIERFISFRNNDLPGVMLASSFEKYIHRYGVVPEKEPVIFTNNSSSLSLLKTLISLGCKPKAYVDSRKKDNIETEIKKILKDKEIPFFSDAEIEGCDGNKKVETITIRQGKSFTKLKSSMLCVSGGYNPDIHLFTQSKGLVKWDKNILSFKPDTPFQKTITLGSTSGNYNFKKLCDEINEKLSIFKTKKVSLDINLNVPNKFSIKELWETKKKNNSNWSKSFIDLHNDVTTKDLKQAITEGFDRIEHLKRYTTNSMGTDQGKISSINSLAIVSKMLKKEISEVGTTTYRPPYAPLSFAAIAGRSTYEFYDPERKTSIHSWHLKNNAVFEDVGQWKRPWYFKASENETMHQAVQRESKMLRENAGILDGSTLGKIEIKGRDALEFMNLMYTNAFSKMKPMTSRYAMMLGEDGMIKDDGIICKISDQHFIATTTSSGAPKVLADMEEYLQTEWPHLQVYLNSITEQFSTFNISGPKTR
;
A
#
# COMPACT_ATOMS: atom_id res chain seq x y z
N ALA A 1 -1.99 -17.96 8.81
CA ALA A 1 -1.16 -18.81 7.94
C ALA A 1 -1.05 -18.15 6.56
N ASN A 2 0.03 -17.43 6.32
CA ASN A 2 0.23 -16.66 5.07
C ASN A 2 0.77 -17.54 3.95
N GLY A 3 1.26 -18.75 4.28
CA GLY A 3 1.80 -19.67 3.29
C GLY A 3 3.24 -19.40 2.92
N HIS A 4 3.52 -19.51 1.63
CA HIS A 4 4.83 -19.32 1.02
C HIS A 4 4.66 -18.68 -0.36
N ILE A 5 5.74 -18.12 -0.87
CA ILE A 5 5.79 -17.45 -2.16
C ILE A 5 6.88 -18.11 -3.01
N GLU A 6 6.56 -18.51 -4.23
CA GLU A 6 7.55 -19.05 -5.17
C GLU A 6 8.47 -17.94 -5.65
N ARG A 7 9.77 -18.24 -5.72
CA ARG A 7 10.77 -17.35 -6.30
C ARG A 7 11.22 -17.85 -7.68
N PHE A 8 11.68 -16.95 -8.50
CA PHE A 8 12.26 -17.28 -9.80
C PHE A 8 13.78 -17.54 -9.69
N ILE A 9 14.39 -17.93 -10.80
CA ILE A 9 15.84 -17.94 -11.02
C ILE A 9 16.12 -16.87 -12.06
N SER A 10 17.08 -15.98 -11.80
CA SER A 10 17.42 -14.91 -12.73
C SER A 10 18.30 -15.44 -13.88
N PHE A 11 18.00 -15.00 -15.10
CA PHE A 11 18.76 -15.32 -16.30
C PHE A 11 18.58 -14.22 -17.35
N ARG A 12 19.31 -14.29 -18.45
CA ARG A 12 19.29 -13.27 -19.52
C ARG A 12 17.90 -13.17 -20.16
N ASN A 13 17.35 -11.95 -20.18
CA ASN A 13 16.03 -11.60 -20.73
C ASN A 13 14.87 -12.38 -20.06
N ASN A 14 14.93 -12.51 -18.75
CA ASN A 14 13.84 -13.15 -17.97
C ASN A 14 12.59 -12.28 -17.80
N ASP A 15 12.58 -11.10 -18.38
CA ASP A 15 11.46 -10.15 -18.44
C ASP A 15 10.55 -10.37 -19.68
N LEU A 16 10.98 -11.19 -20.63
CA LEU A 16 10.19 -11.42 -21.85
C LEU A 16 8.83 -12.06 -21.54
N PRO A 17 7.73 -11.54 -22.12
CA PRO A 17 6.42 -12.18 -22.06
C PRO A 17 6.48 -13.63 -22.52
N GLY A 18 5.98 -14.55 -21.69
CA GLY A 18 6.14 -16.00 -21.85
C GLY A 18 7.06 -16.63 -20.81
N VAL A 19 7.78 -15.81 -20.00
CA VAL A 19 8.44 -16.27 -18.78
C VAL A 19 7.50 -16.08 -17.60
N MET A 20 7.21 -17.12 -16.84
CA MET A 20 6.39 -17.04 -15.62
C MET A 20 6.81 -18.06 -14.57
N LEU A 21 6.35 -17.87 -13.34
CA LEU A 21 6.54 -18.85 -12.27
C LEU A 21 5.69 -20.11 -12.53
N ALA A 22 6.20 -21.26 -12.12
CA ALA A 22 5.49 -22.54 -12.24
C ALA A 22 4.16 -22.52 -11.48
N SER A 23 4.15 -21.97 -10.25
CA SER A 23 2.93 -21.81 -9.45
C SER A 23 1.92 -20.82 -10.08
N SER A 24 2.39 -19.81 -10.80
CA SER A 24 1.50 -18.91 -11.53
C SER A 24 0.83 -19.62 -12.70
N PHE A 25 1.55 -20.47 -13.41
CA PHE A 25 0.99 -21.30 -14.48
C PHE A 25 -0.09 -22.26 -13.94
N GLU A 26 0.19 -22.94 -12.83
CA GLU A 26 -0.81 -23.81 -12.15
C GLU A 26 -2.03 -23.02 -11.68
N LYS A 27 -1.84 -21.79 -11.21
CA LYS A 27 -2.95 -20.92 -10.80
C LYS A 27 -3.87 -20.56 -11.97
N TYR A 28 -3.34 -20.33 -13.17
CA TYR A 28 -4.17 -20.15 -14.38
C TYR A 28 -5.02 -21.38 -14.65
N ILE A 29 -4.45 -22.58 -14.51
CA ILE A 29 -5.18 -23.82 -14.71
C ILE A 29 -6.26 -24.02 -13.65
N HIS A 30 -5.87 -24.05 -12.37
CA HIS A 30 -6.75 -24.48 -11.28
C HIS A 30 -7.79 -23.43 -10.89
N ARG A 31 -7.45 -22.14 -10.99
CA ARG A 31 -8.35 -21.07 -10.57
C ARG A 31 -9.17 -20.49 -11.72
N TYR A 32 -8.59 -20.42 -12.91
CA TYR A 32 -9.20 -19.73 -14.04
C TYR A 32 -9.59 -20.68 -15.18
N GLY A 33 -9.27 -21.99 -15.11
CA GLY A 33 -9.59 -22.97 -16.14
C GLY A 33 -8.86 -22.74 -17.46
N VAL A 34 -7.72 -22.05 -17.44
CA VAL A 34 -6.96 -21.68 -18.64
C VAL A 34 -5.61 -22.38 -18.64
N VAL A 35 -5.27 -23.03 -19.75
CA VAL A 35 -3.93 -23.56 -20.02
C VAL A 35 -3.18 -22.54 -20.89
N PRO A 36 -2.22 -21.76 -20.34
CA PRO A 36 -1.54 -20.70 -21.08
C PRO A 36 -0.75 -21.23 -22.29
N GLU A 37 -0.16 -22.42 -22.18
CA GLU A 37 0.60 -23.10 -23.22
C GLU A 37 0.52 -24.64 -23.02
N LYS A 38 0.32 -25.41 -24.09
CA LYS A 38 0.23 -26.87 -23.99
C LYS A 38 1.59 -27.57 -23.88
N GLU A 39 2.62 -26.96 -24.43
CA GLU A 39 3.98 -27.45 -24.46
C GLU A 39 5.01 -26.49 -23.85
N PRO A 40 4.85 -26.10 -22.58
CA PRO A 40 5.81 -25.20 -21.95
C PRO A 40 7.15 -25.89 -21.73
N VAL A 41 8.23 -25.13 -21.61
CA VAL A 41 9.49 -25.58 -21.02
C VAL A 41 9.43 -25.35 -19.50
N ILE A 42 9.83 -26.35 -18.73
CA ILE A 42 9.93 -26.22 -17.25
C ILE A 42 11.39 -26.09 -16.88
N PHE A 43 11.73 -25.08 -16.10
CA PHE A 43 13.07 -24.87 -15.53
C PHE A 43 13.01 -24.81 -14.01
N THR A 44 13.84 -25.63 -13.36
CA THR A 44 13.83 -25.73 -11.91
C THR A 44 15.20 -26.02 -11.30
N ASN A 45 15.34 -25.73 -10.00
CA ASN A 45 16.45 -26.15 -9.14
C ASN A 45 15.97 -26.97 -7.93
N ASN A 46 14.69 -27.40 -7.91
CA ASN A 46 14.07 -27.99 -6.73
C ASN A 46 12.95 -28.99 -7.05
N SER A 47 12.39 -29.61 -6.02
CA SER A 47 11.39 -30.68 -6.15
C SER A 47 9.95 -30.19 -6.43
N SER A 48 9.64 -28.91 -6.22
CA SER A 48 8.26 -28.41 -6.25
C SER A 48 7.66 -28.40 -7.65
N SER A 49 8.49 -28.32 -8.71
CA SER A 49 8.05 -28.40 -10.10
C SER A 49 7.38 -29.72 -10.49
N LEU A 50 7.45 -30.76 -9.63
CA LEU A 50 6.69 -32.01 -9.81
C LEU A 50 5.18 -31.75 -9.85
N SER A 51 4.68 -30.79 -9.10
CA SER A 51 3.26 -30.41 -9.10
C SER A 51 2.81 -29.97 -10.49
N LEU A 52 3.51 -28.99 -11.08
CA LEU A 52 3.21 -28.53 -12.44
C LEU A 52 3.34 -29.68 -13.48
N LEU A 53 4.39 -30.49 -13.35
CA LEU A 53 4.57 -31.63 -14.28
C LEU A 53 3.36 -32.57 -14.21
N LYS A 54 2.90 -32.97 -13.03
CA LYS A 54 1.71 -33.80 -12.84
C LYS A 54 0.44 -33.18 -13.40
N THR A 55 0.24 -31.89 -13.11
CA THR A 55 -0.91 -31.11 -13.59
C THR A 55 -0.96 -31.12 -15.14
N LEU A 56 0.15 -30.80 -15.79
CA LEU A 56 0.21 -30.82 -17.26
C LEU A 56 -0.12 -32.19 -17.82
N ILE A 57 0.49 -33.25 -17.28
CA ILE A 57 0.25 -34.63 -17.77
C ILE A 57 -1.20 -35.05 -17.56
N SER A 58 -1.84 -34.69 -16.44
CA SER A 58 -3.25 -34.99 -16.18
C SER A 58 -4.20 -34.34 -17.19
N LEU A 59 -3.79 -33.20 -17.76
CA LEU A 59 -4.54 -32.48 -18.79
C LEU A 59 -4.19 -32.90 -20.23
N GLY A 60 -3.37 -33.95 -20.40
CA GLY A 60 -2.90 -34.36 -21.70
C GLY A 60 -1.88 -33.42 -22.36
N CYS A 61 -1.33 -32.46 -21.58
CA CYS A 61 -0.29 -31.54 -22.03
C CYS A 61 1.10 -32.13 -21.80
N LYS A 62 2.01 -32.01 -22.78
CA LYS A 62 3.36 -32.53 -22.70
C LYS A 62 4.37 -31.39 -22.71
N PRO A 63 5.13 -31.18 -21.62
CA PRO A 63 6.21 -30.20 -21.64
C PRO A 63 7.20 -30.46 -22.77
N LYS A 64 7.62 -29.41 -23.45
CA LYS A 64 8.58 -29.49 -24.56
C LYS A 64 9.98 -29.90 -24.09
N ALA A 65 10.33 -29.51 -22.88
CA ALA A 65 11.54 -29.94 -22.17
C ALA A 65 11.38 -29.72 -20.64
N TYR A 66 12.10 -30.52 -19.89
CA TYR A 66 12.29 -30.35 -18.46
C TYR A 66 13.78 -30.13 -18.19
N VAL A 67 14.10 -28.97 -17.65
CA VAL A 67 15.47 -28.51 -17.35
C VAL A 67 15.64 -28.40 -15.83
N ASP A 68 16.57 -29.17 -15.28
CA ASP A 68 16.84 -29.16 -13.84
C ASP A 68 18.33 -28.89 -13.60
N SER A 69 18.59 -27.91 -12.76
CA SER A 69 19.98 -27.54 -12.44
C SER A 69 20.67 -28.56 -11.54
N ARG A 70 19.91 -29.44 -10.87
CA ARG A 70 20.45 -30.49 -10.01
C ARG A 70 21.06 -31.62 -10.84
N LYS A 71 22.04 -32.32 -10.26
CA LYS A 71 22.55 -33.58 -10.83
C LYS A 71 21.46 -34.63 -10.83
N LYS A 72 21.48 -35.52 -11.85
CA LYS A 72 20.45 -36.55 -12.08
C LYS A 72 20.15 -37.37 -10.82
N ASP A 73 21.16 -37.69 -10.02
CA ASP A 73 21.02 -38.50 -8.81
C ASP A 73 20.23 -37.80 -7.70
N ASN A 74 20.26 -36.46 -7.68
CA ASN A 74 19.57 -35.63 -6.69
C ASN A 74 18.13 -35.29 -7.08
N ILE A 75 17.65 -35.82 -8.22
CA ILE A 75 16.27 -35.59 -8.70
C ILE A 75 15.40 -36.78 -8.33
N GLU A 76 14.18 -36.51 -7.92
CA GLU A 76 13.22 -37.48 -7.43
C GLU A 76 12.96 -38.57 -8.50
N THR A 77 12.88 -39.82 -8.03
CA THR A 77 12.61 -41.00 -8.91
C THR A 77 11.28 -40.85 -9.66
N GLU A 78 10.29 -40.23 -9.02
CA GLU A 78 8.98 -39.99 -9.62
C GLU A 78 9.07 -39.05 -10.82
N ILE A 79 9.82 -37.93 -10.71
CA ILE A 79 10.07 -36.99 -11.82
C ILE A 79 10.73 -37.78 -12.98
N LYS A 80 11.83 -38.50 -12.71
CA LYS A 80 12.56 -39.27 -13.71
C LYS A 80 11.67 -40.32 -14.42
N LYS A 81 10.78 -40.97 -13.66
CA LYS A 81 9.82 -41.94 -14.20
C LYS A 81 8.83 -41.24 -15.15
N ILE A 82 8.17 -40.16 -14.73
CA ILE A 82 7.22 -39.40 -15.56
C ILE A 82 7.88 -38.93 -16.86
N LEU A 83 9.08 -38.34 -16.74
CA LEU A 83 9.81 -37.84 -17.91
C LEU A 83 10.14 -38.92 -18.90
N LYS A 84 10.53 -40.14 -18.42
CA LYS A 84 10.81 -41.32 -19.27
C LYS A 84 9.54 -41.86 -19.89
N ASP A 85 8.49 -42.11 -19.09
CA ASP A 85 7.24 -42.75 -19.54
C ASP A 85 6.49 -41.88 -20.56
N LYS A 86 6.65 -40.54 -20.47
CA LYS A 86 6.04 -39.57 -21.39
C LYS A 86 7.00 -39.07 -22.48
N GLU A 87 8.22 -39.62 -22.55
CA GLU A 87 9.24 -39.25 -23.54
C GLU A 87 9.46 -37.73 -23.59
N ILE A 88 9.58 -37.08 -22.41
CA ILE A 88 9.85 -35.66 -22.31
C ILE A 88 11.36 -35.42 -22.34
N PRO A 89 11.88 -34.57 -23.23
CA PRO A 89 13.30 -34.17 -23.24
C PRO A 89 13.75 -33.68 -21.87
N PHE A 90 14.78 -34.33 -21.32
CA PHE A 90 15.25 -34.06 -19.96
C PHE A 90 16.72 -33.63 -19.94
N PHE A 91 16.95 -32.45 -19.37
CA PHE A 91 18.28 -31.88 -19.20
C PHE A 91 18.56 -31.72 -17.68
N SER A 92 19.37 -32.64 -17.14
CA SER A 92 19.86 -32.55 -15.73
C SER A 92 21.23 -31.89 -15.69
N ASP A 93 21.58 -31.30 -14.55
CA ASP A 93 22.77 -30.44 -14.38
C ASP A 93 22.88 -29.37 -15.48
N ALA A 94 21.73 -28.77 -15.80
CA ALA A 94 21.54 -27.84 -16.89
C ALA A 94 20.86 -26.55 -16.39
N GLU A 95 21.09 -25.47 -17.09
CA GLU A 95 20.55 -24.14 -16.73
C GLU A 95 20.03 -23.45 -17.99
N ILE A 96 19.07 -22.54 -17.83
CA ILE A 96 18.67 -21.62 -18.89
C ILE A 96 19.70 -20.50 -18.97
N GLU A 97 20.41 -20.41 -20.09
CA GLU A 97 21.33 -19.29 -20.34
C GLU A 97 20.56 -18.00 -20.58
N GLY A 98 19.43 -18.09 -21.30
CA GLY A 98 18.59 -16.95 -21.58
C GLY A 98 17.46 -17.25 -22.53
N CYS A 99 16.58 -16.26 -22.69
CA CYS A 99 15.53 -16.25 -23.68
C CYS A 99 15.81 -15.23 -24.77
N ASP A 100 15.38 -15.51 -26.00
CA ASP A 100 15.46 -14.62 -27.14
C ASP A 100 14.07 -14.50 -27.80
N GLY A 101 13.75 -13.30 -28.27
CA GLY A 101 12.50 -12.96 -28.94
C GLY A 101 12.33 -11.44 -29.02
N ASN A 102 11.41 -10.96 -29.84
CA ASN A 102 11.16 -9.53 -29.99
C ASN A 102 10.12 -9.01 -28.99
N LYS A 103 8.90 -9.55 -29.04
CA LYS A 103 7.78 -9.13 -28.16
C LYS A 103 7.45 -10.19 -27.10
N LYS A 104 7.90 -11.40 -27.28
CA LYS A 104 7.67 -12.55 -26.41
C LYS A 104 8.80 -13.56 -26.56
N VAL A 105 8.84 -14.56 -25.69
CA VAL A 105 9.77 -15.69 -25.84
C VAL A 105 9.51 -16.42 -27.17
N GLU A 106 10.56 -16.61 -27.93
CA GLU A 106 10.55 -17.37 -29.19
C GLU A 106 11.57 -18.54 -29.16
N THR A 107 12.69 -18.30 -28.46
CA THR A 107 13.76 -19.30 -28.33
C THR A 107 14.30 -19.27 -26.90
N ILE A 108 14.51 -20.45 -26.36
CA ILE A 108 15.12 -20.67 -25.03
C ILE A 108 16.47 -21.37 -25.28
N THR A 109 17.55 -20.80 -24.69
CA THR A 109 18.89 -21.37 -24.76
C THR A 109 19.18 -22.12 -23.47
N ILE A 110 19.34 -23.44 -23.56
CA ILE A 110 19.70 -24.34 -22.47
C ILE A 110 21.20 -24.56 -22.51
N ARG A 111 21.86 -24.43 -21.36
CA ARG A 111 23.28 -24.73 -21.17
C ARG A 111 23.44 -25.98 -20.33
N GLN A 112 24.19 -26.97 -20.83
CA GLN A 112 24.58 -28.14 -20.07
C GLN A 112 26.13 -28.34 -20.20
N GLY A 113 26.83 -28.08 -19.13
CA GLY A 113 28.28 -27.98 -19.14
C GLY A 113 28.79 -26.91 -20.11
N LYS A 114 29.50 -27.34 -21.18
CA LYS A 114 29.98 -26.47 -22.27
C LYS A 114 29.05 -26.46 -23.50
N SER A 115 28.02 -27.32 -23.53
CA SER A 115 27.08 -27.43 -24.64
C SER A 115 25.91 -26.46 -24.51
N PHE A 116 25.43 -25.96 -25.66
CA PHE A 116 24.27 -25.08 -25.74
C PHE A 116 23.25 -25.68 -26.73
N THR A 117 22.02 -25.80 -26.26
CA THR A 117 20.88 -26.25 -27.04
C THR A 117 19.87 -25.14 -27.16
N LYS A 118 19.49 -24.75 -28.38
CA LYS A 118 18.41 -23.79 -28.63
C LYS A 118 17.11 -24.52 -28.88
N LEU A 119 16.07 -24.15 -28.17
CA LEU A 119 14.74 -24.73 -28.27
C LEU A 119 13.73 -23.63 -28.60
N LYS A 120 12.99 -23.80 -29.69
CA LYS A 120 11.87 -22.93 -30.03
C LYS A 120 10.73 -23.19 -29.05
N SER A 121 10.31 -22.18 -28.30
CA SER A 121 9.18 -22.26 -27.38
C SER A 121 8.67 -20.85 -27.08
N SER A 122 7.37 -20.74 -26.85
CA SER A 122 6.69 -19.48 -26.46
C SER A 122 6.55 -19.31 -24.96
N MET A 123 6.87 -20.36 -24.15
CA MET A 123 6.61 -20.36 -22.72
C MET A 123 7.72 -21.06 -21.93
N LEU A 124 8.20 -20.39 -20.89
CA LEU A 124 9.12 -20.92 -19.89
C LEU A 124 8.54 -20.79 -18.49
N CYS A 125 8.26 -21.90 -17.84
CA CYS A 125 7.83 -21.97 -16.44
C CYS A 125 9.05 -22.15 -15.53
N VAL A 126 9.26 -21.21 -14.62
CA VAL A 126 10.45 -21.18 -13.74
C VAL A 126 10.05 -21.48 -12.31
N SER A 127 10.78 -22.39 -11.65
CA SER A 127 10.62 -22.67 -10.23
C SER A 127 11.98 -22.61 -9.52
N GLY A 128 12.22 -21.55 -8.76
CA GLY A 128 13.45 -21.31 -7.99
C GLY A 128 13.37 -21.72 -6.53
N GLY A 129 12.29 -22.36 -6.11
CA GLY A 129 11.98 -22.72 -4.73
C GLY A 129 11.00 -21.76 -4.08
N TYR A 130 10.76 -21.95 -2.80
CA TYR A 130 9.76 -21.20 -2.05
C TYR A 130 10.38 -20.43 -0.89
N ASN A 131 9.86 -19.24 -0.65
CA ASN A 131 10.15 -18.42 0.52
C ASN A 131 8.97 -18.51 1.50
N PRO A 132 9.18 -18.85 2.77
CA PRO A 132 8.17 -18.64 3.80
C PRO A 132 7.67 -17.21 3.79
N ASP A 133 6.36 -16.99 3.85
CA ASP A 133 5.81 -15.65 3.96
C ASP A 133 5.90 -15.16 5.41
N ILE A 134 7.02 -14.52 5.71
CA ILE A 134 7.39 -14.06 7.06
C ILE A 134 7.02 -12.59 7.32
N HIS A 135 6.32 -11.93 6.39
CA HIS A 135 6.07 -10.48 6.46
C HIS A 135 5.39 -10.05 7.76
N LEU A 136 4.26 -10.67 8.12
CA LEU A 136 3.54 -10.32 9.36
C LEU A 136 4.37 -10.63 10.60
N PHE A 137 5.18 -11.69 10.55
CA PHE A 137 6.05 -12.05 11.66
C PHE A 137 7.15 -11.00 11.89
N THR A 138 7.79 -10.52 10.82
CA THR A 138 8.83 -9.48 10.91
C THR A 138 8.25 -8.09 11.18
N GLN A 139 7.06 -7.77 10.68
CA GLN A 139 6.34 -6.54 11.04
C GLN A 139 6.05 -6.49 12.54
N SER A 140 5.79 -7.63 13.18
CA SER A 140 5.65 -7.74 14.63
C SER A 140 6.99 -7.79 15.39
N LYS A 141 8.11 -7.42 14.75
CA LYS A 141 9.48 -7.43 15.28
C LYS A 141 10.04 -8.81 15.61
N GLY A 142 9.47 -9.89 15.07
CA GLY A 142 10.00 -11.24 15.19
C GLY A 142 11.33 -11.39 14.46
N LEU A 143 12.29 -12.10 15.08
CA LEU A 143 13.59 -12.38 14.51
C LEU A 143 13.52 -13.59 13.59
N VAL A 144 14.30 -13.56 12.52
CA VAL A 144 14.36 -14.64 11.54
C VAL A 144 15.76 -15.21 11.43
N LYS A 145 15.84 -16.49 11.01
CA LYS A 145 17.11 -17.15 10.75
C LYS A 145 17.16 -17.78 9.37
N TRP A 146 18.35 -17.82 8.80
CA TRP A 146 18.61 -18.50 7.53
C TRP A 146 18.60 -20.02 7.71
N ASP A 147 17.88 -20.72 6.83
CA ASP A 147 17.86 -22.18 6.78
C ASP A 147 18.42 -22.66 5.43
N LYS A 148 19.60 -23.32 5.49
CA LYS A 148 20.31 -23.85 4.32
C LYS A 148 19.56 -24.98 3.59
N ASN A 149 18.62 -25.68 4.27
CA ASN A 149 17.86 -26.78 3.67
C ASN A 149 16.75 -26.30 2.73
N ILE A 150 16.20 -25.11 2.98
CA ILE A 150 15.16 -24.51 2.17
C ILE A 150 15.68 -23.27 1.40
N LEU A 151 16.93 -22.88 1.66
CA LEU A 151 17.57 -21.68 1.10
C LEU A 151 16.69 -20.43 1.28
N SER A 152 16.19 -20.20 2.48
CA SER A 152 15.33 -19.06 2.81
C SER A 152 15.40 -18.71 4.30
N PHE A 153 14.94 -17.52 4.64
CA PHE A 153 14.71 -17.16 6.05
C PHE A 153 13.41 -17.79 6.55
N LYS A 154 13.42 -18.21 7.80
CA LYS A 154 12.24 -18.69 8.52
C LYS A 154 12.12 -17.99 9.88
N PRO A 155 10.93 -17.95 10.49
CA PRO A 155 10.74 -17.44 11.84
C PRO A 155 11.66 -18.13 12.84
N ASP A 156 12.21 -17.36 13.77
CA ASP A 156 13.05 -17.85 14.87
C ASP A 156 12.45 -17.45 16.22
N THR A 157 12.73 -16.24 16.68
CA THR A 157 12.27 -15.76 17.98
C THR A 157 11.14 -14.74 17.79
N PRO A 158 9.92 -15.02 18.28
CA PRO A 158 8.83 -14.06 18.21
C PRO A 158 9.03 -12.95 19.25
N PHE A 159 8.71 -11.71 18.88
CA PHE A 159 8.66 -10.58 19.81
C PHE A 159 7.30 -10.52 20.54
N GLN A 160 6.23 -10.83 19.85
CA GLN A 160 4.87 -10.92 20.39
C GLN A 160 4.48 -12.39 20.60
N LYS A 161 3.35 -12.64 21.29
CA LYS A 161 2.77 -13.97 21.43
C LYS A 161 2.26 -14.50 20.08
N THR A 162 3.19 -14.91 19.22
CA THR A 162 2.92 -15.36 17.85
C THR A 162 3.37 -16.79 17.67
N ILE A 163 2.51 -17.64 17.12
CA ILE A 163 2.83 -19.02 16.72
C ILE A 163 2.82 -19.08 15.20
N THR A 164 3.91 -19.54 14.61
CA THR A 164 4.02 -19.78 13.17
C THR A 164 3.92 -21.27 12.85
N LEU A 165 3.18 -21.61 11.80
CA LEU A 165 2.88 -22.99 11.43
C LEU A 165 3.04 -23.19 9.93
N GLY A 166 3.33 -24.43 9.53
CA GLY A 166 3.35 -24.86 8.12
C GLY A 166 4.43 -24.19 7.30
N SER A 167 4.12 -23.84 6.07
CA SER A 167 5.11 -23.28 5.14
C SER A 167 5.64 -21.90 5.56
N THR A 168 4.92 -21.15 6.37
CA THR A 168 5.43 -19.91 7.01
C THR A 168 6.57 -20.22 7.98
N SER A 169 6.56 -21.39 8.65
CA SER A 169 7.68 -21.87 9.51
C SER A 169 8.74 -22.66 8.72
N GLY A 170 8.64 -22.71 7.39
CA GLY A 170 9.54 -23.48 6.52
C GLY A 170 9.21 -24.96 6.42
N ASN A 171 8.04 -25.39 6.92
CA ASN A 171 7.58 -26.77 6.83
C ASN A 171 6.65 -26.96 5.62
N TYR A 172 7.17 -27.59 4.58
CA TYR A 172 6.42 -27.87 3.33
C TYR A 172 5.79 -29.27 3.30
N ASN A 173 5.95 -30.07 4.36
CA ASN A 173 5.37 -31.41 4.45
C ASN A 173 4.01 -31.36 5.17
N PHE A 174 2.94 -31.69 4.45
CA PHE A 174 1.59 -31.60 4.98
C PHE A 174 1.32 -32.53 6.17
N LYS A 175 1.89 -33.75 6.19
CA LYS A 175 1.76 -34.67 7.32
C LYS A 175 2.40 -34.08 8.58
N LYS A 176 3.62 -33.54 8.47
CA LYS A 176 4.29 -32.84 9.57
C LYS A 176 3.55 -31.59 10.01
N LEU A 177 2.80 -30.94 9.12
CA LEU A 177 1.97 -29.78 9.47
C LEU A 177 0.88 -30.17 10.47
N CYS A 178 0.19 -31.31 10.28
CA CYS A 178 -0.84 -31.79 11.19
C CYS A 178 -0.25 -32.06 12.60
N ASP A 179 0.92 -32.69 12.65
CA ASP A 179 1.62 -32.92 13.91
C ASP A 179 2.01 -31.61 14.59
N GLU A 180 2.54 -30.66 13.84
CA GLU A 180 2.91 -29.31 14.31
C GLU A 180 1.69 -28.51 14.82
N ILE A 181 0.54 -28.62 14.15
CA ILE A 181 -0.72 -28.02 14.60
C ILE A 181 -1.13 -28.61 15.95
N ASN A 182 -1.14 -29.93 16.08
CA ASN A 182 -1.55 -30.62 17.30
C ASN A 182 -0.62 -30.27 18.47
N GLU A 183 0.68 -30.21 18.25
CA GLU A 183 1.66 -29.85 19.28
C GLU A 183 1.48 -28.39 19.72
N LYS A 184 1.55 -27.45 18.79
CA LYS A 184 1.58 -26.01 19.11
C LYS A 184 0.23 -25.44 19.54
N LEU A 185 -0.88 -26.01 19.08
CA LEU A 185 -2.23 -25.57 19.48
C LEU A 185 -2.77 -26.32 20.71
N SER A 186 -2.05 -27.30 21.25
CA SER A 186 -2.45 -28.01 22.48
C SER A 186 -2.66 -27.08 23.66
N ILE A 187 -1.97 -25.93 23.69
CA ILE A 187 -2.14 -24.87 24.70
C ILE A 187 -3.57 -24.31 24.77
N PHE A 188 -4.32 -24.38 23.67
CA PHE A 188 -5.71 -23.91 23.61
C PHE A 188 -6.73 -25.00 23.94
N LYS A 189 -6.31 -26.19 24.42
CA LYS A 189 -7.18 -27.34 24.72
C LYS A 189 -8.12 -27.74 23.57
N THR A 190 -7.68 -27.59 22.33
CA THR A 190 -8.45 -27.97 21.14
C THR A 190 -8.47 -29.49 20.94
N LYS A 191 -9.49 -30.02 20.29
CA LYS A 191 -9.52 -31.42 19.85
C LYS A 191 -8.36 -31.67 18.88
N LYS A 192 -7.72 -32.86 18.97
CA LYS A 192 -6.68 -33.25 18.03
C LYS A 192 -7.23 -33.22 16.59
N VAL A 193 -6.51 -32.57 15.70
CA VAL A 193 -6.81 -32.57 14.27
C VAL A 193 -6.14 -33.80 13.66
N SER A 194 -6.92 -34.75 13.21
CA SER A 194 -6.45 -35.84 12.34
C SER A 194 -7.02 -35.60 10.95
N LEU A 195 -6.17 -35.38 9.97
CA LEU A 195 -6.57 -35.29 8.57
C LEU A 195 -6.06 -36.55 7.87
N ASP A 196 -6.98 -37.43 7.56
CA ASP A 196 -6.70 -38.63 6.76
C ASP A 196 -6.72 -38.25 5.27
N ILE A 197 -5.77 -37.42 4.87
CA ILE A 197 -5.64 -36.98 3.49
C ILE A 197 -4.41 -37.68 2.89
N ASN A 198 -4.68 -38.55 1.97
CA ASN A 198 -3.64 -39.23 1.18
C ASN A 198 -3.07 -38.26 0.12
N LEU A 199 -2.27 -37.29 0.58
CA LEU A 199 -1.59 -36.38 -0.33
C LEU A 199 -0.30 -37.04 -0.83
N ASN A 200 -0.22 -37.28 -2.13
CA ASN A 200 1.00 -37.65 -2.82
C ASN A 200 2.01 -36.49 -2.85
N VAL A 201 2.46 -36.06 -1.68
CA VAL A 201 3.50 -35.02 -1.55
C VAL A 201 4.86 -35.71 -1.48
N PRO A 202 5.89 -35.21 -2.16
CA PRO A 202 7.23 -35.76 -2.06
C PRO A 202 7.69 -35.83 -0.60
N ASN A 203 8.10 -37.00 -0.14
CA ASN A 203 8.55 -37.19 1.25
C ASN A 203 9.82 -36.40 1.59
N LYS A 204 10.53 -35.90 0.59
CA LYS A 204 11.79 -35.17 0.77
C LYS A 204 11.84 -34.02 -0.21
N PHE A 205 11.90 -32.79 0.31
CA PHE A 205 12.17 -31.60 -0.48
C PHE A 205 13.67 -31.48 -0.74
N SER A 206 14.06 -31.34 -1.99
CA SER A 206 15.46 -31.15 -2.41
C SER A 206 15.58 -29.88 -3.25
N ILE A 207 16.57 -29.05 -2.96
CA ILE A 207 16.85 -27.80 -3.66
C ILE A 207 18.36 -27.63 -3.85
N LYS A 208 18.76 -27.09 -4.99
CA LYS A 208 20.15 -26.67 -5.28
C LYS A 208 20.21 -25.13 -5.26
N GLU A 209 21.26 -24.60 -4.66
CA GLU A 209 21.50 -23.14 -4.69
C GLU A 209 21.73 -22.66 -6.13
N LEU A 210 20.81 -21.85 -6.63
CA LEU A 210 20.89 -21.21 -7.94
C LEU A 210 20.02 -19.96 -7.94
N TRP A 211 20.64 -18.78 -7.91
CA TRP A 211 19.96 -17.50 -7.87
C TRP A 211 19.99 -16.78 -9.22
N GLU A 212 21.11 -16.90 -9.91
CA GLU A 212 21.33 -16.41 -11.27
C GLU A 212 22.09 -17.45 -12.08
N THR A 213 21.72 -17.65 -13.33
CA THR A 213 22.40 -18.56 -14.24
C THR A 213 23.62 -17.90 -14.88
N LYS A 214 24.62 -18.70 -15.26
CA LYS A 214 25.85 -18.21 -15.89
C LYS A 214 25.57 -17.78 -17.33
N LYS A 215 26.09 -16.64 -17.73
CA LYS A 215 26.00 -16.08 -19.09
C LYS A 215 27.10 -16.65 -19.99
N LYS A 216 26.81 -16.83 -21.29
CA LYS A 216 27.76 -17.35 -22.28
C LYS A 216 28.97 -16.45 -22.47
N ASN A 217 28.75 -15.13 -22.50
CA ASN A 217 29.78 -14.13 -22.60
C ASN A 217 29.60 -13.14 -21.44
N ASN A 218 30.70 -12.57 -20.94
CA ASN A 218 30.65 -11.43 -20.00
C ASN A 218 30.08 -10.15 -20.65
N SER A 219 29.15 -10.30 -21.62
CA SER A 219 28.56 -9.14 -22.29
C SER A 219 27.78 -8.32 -21.28
N ASN A 220 28.25 -7.10 -21.07
CA ASN A 220 27.65 -6.10 -20.16
C ASN A 220 26.20 -5.70 -20.55
N TRP A 221 25.67 -6.20 -21.65
CA TRP A 221 24.41 -5.76 -22.27
C TRP A 221 23.22 -6.70 -22.01
N SER A 222 23.45 -7.88 -21.48
CA SER A 222 22.34 -8.81 -21.21
C SER A 222 21.66 -8.44 -19.89
N LYS A 223 20.39 -8.11 -19.96
CA LYS A 223 19.53 -7.83 -18.79
C LYS A 223 19.17 -9.13 -18.09
N SER A 224 19.36 -9.19 -16.78
CA SER A 224 18.99 -10.28 -15.89
C SER A 224 18.26 -9.63 -14.72
N PHE A 225 16.95 -9.59 -14.79
CA PHE A 225 16.12 -8.87 -13.83
C PHE A 225 16.03 -9.62 -12.50
N ILE A 226 16.10 -8.87 -11.42
CA ILE A 226 15.90 -9.33 -10.04
C ILE A 226 14.60 -8.79 -9.49
N ASP A 227 14.28 -7.54 -9.78
CA ASP A 227 13.02 -6.92 -9.41
C ASP A 227 12.32 -6.42 -10.67
N LEU A 228 11.24 -7.13 -11.05
CA LEU A 228 10.45 -6.79 -12.23
C LEU A 228 9.50 -5.60 -12.01
N HIS A 229 9.24 -5.21 -10.75
CA HIS A 229 8.41 -4.04 -10.44
C HIS A 229 9.14 -2.73 -10.70
N ASN A 230 10.45 -2.71 -10.42
CA ASN A 230 11.28 -1.52 -10.51
C ASN A 230 12.41 -1.65 -11.54
N ASP A 231 12.34 -2.65 -12.41
CA ASP A 231 13.33 -2.91 -13.48
C ASP A 231 14.78 -3.05 -12.98
N VAL A 232 14.96 -3.57 -11.74
CA VAL A 232 16.31 -3.75 -11.17
C VAL A 232 16.93 -5.04 -11.69
N THR A 233 18.16 -4.92 -12.19
CA THR A 233 18.96 -6.02 -12.73
C THR A 233 20.11 -6.40 -11.80
N THR A 234 20.76 -7.56 -12.06
CA THR A 234 22.00 -7.94 -11.35
C THR A 234 23.13 -6.95 -11.58
N LYS A 235 23.11 -6.23 -12.71
CA LYS A 235 24.09 -5.16 -13.01
C LYS A 235 23.93 -3.97 -12.05
N ASP A 236 22.69 -3.59 -11.74
CA ASP A 236 22.40 -2.47 -10.83
C ASP A 236 22.84 -2.80 -9.40
N LEU A 237 22.64 -4.04 -8.95
CA LEU A 237 23.18 -4.50 -7.66
C LEU A 237 24.71 -4.43 -7.62
N LYS A 238 25.38 -4.85 -8.70
CA LYS A 238 26.83 -4.77 -8.81
C LYS A 238 27.33 -3.34 -8.80
N GLN A 239 26.66 -2.45 -9.52
CA GLN A 239 26.99 -1.02 -9.56
C GLN A 239 26.86 -0.41 -8.17
N ALA A 240 25.74 -0.65 -7.47
CA ALA A 240 25.54 -0.17 -6.11
C ALA A 240 26.69 -0.58 -5.16
N ILE A 241 27.11 -1.84 -5.22
CA ILE A 241 28.24 -2.33 -4.41
C ILE A 241 29.55 -1.63 -4.80
N THR A 242 29.80 -1.45 -6.11
CA THR A 242 31.00 -0.76 -6.60
C THR A 242 31.06 0.69 -6.13
N GLU A 243 29.91 1.34 -5.98
CA GLU A 243 29.77 2.71 -5.47
C GLU A 243 29.75 2.81 -3.92
N GLY A 244 29.90 1.68 -3.21
CA GLY A 244 30.05 1.64 -1.76
C GLY A 244 28.78 1.35 -0.98
N PHE A 245 27.65 1.03 -1.65
CA PHE A 245 26.40 0.65 -0.99
C PHE A 245 26.40 -0.85 -0.64
N ASP A 246 27.20 -1.24 0.33
CA ASP A 246 27.39 -2.64 0.73
C ASP A 246 26.37 -3.15 1.76
N ARG A 247 25.61 -2.24 2.38
CA ARG A 247 24.53 -2.58 3.31
C ARG A 247 23.21 -2.71 2.58
N ILE A 248 22.50 -3.81 2.78
CA ILE A 248 21.27 -4.15 2.03
C ILE A 248 20.22 -3.06 2.11
N GLU A 249 20.03 -2.39 3.23
CA GLU A 249 19.06 -1.31 3.40
C GLU A 249 19.43 -0.05 2.57
N HIS A 250 20.72 0.24 2.40
CA HIS A 250 21.18 1.33 1.54
C HIS A 250 21.11 0.94 0.07
N LEU A 251 21.59 -0.27 -0.26
CA LEU A 251 21.51 -0.82 -1.62
C LEU A 251 20.06 -0.85 -2.13
N LYS A 252 19.11 -1.28 -1.27
CA LYS A 252 17.68 -1.26 -1.56
C LYS A 252 17.20 0.15 -1.97
N ARG A 253 17.57 1.19 -1.24
CA ARG A 253 17.16 2.57 -1.54
C ARG A 253 17.86 3.14 -2.77
N TYR A 254 19.10 2.80 -2.97
CA TYR A 254 19.86 3.26 -4.13
C TYR A 254 19.33 2.67 -5.44
N THR A 255 19.02 1.36 -5.45
CA THR A 255 18.55 0.64 -6.65
C THR A 255 17.04 0.58 -6.79
N THR A 256 16.28 1.00 -5.77
CA THR A 256 14.83 0.74 -5.62
C THR A 256 14.44 -0.73 -5.54
N ASN A 257 15.41 -1.64 -5.42
CA ASN A 257 15.17 -3.07 -5.29
C ASN A 257 14.24 -3.38 -4.11
N SER A 258 13.22 -4.20 -4.33
CA SER A 258 12.25 -4.58 -3.29
C SER A 258 11.44 -3.42 -2.71
N MET A 259 11.31 -2.30 -3.44
CA MET A 259 10.49 -1.15 -3.07
C MET A 259 9.12 -1.12 -3.77
N GLY A 260 8.82 -2.09 -4.62
CA GLY A 260 7.53 -2.23 -5.26
C GLY A 260 6.40 -2.57 -4.28
N THR A 261 5.18 -2.65 -4.78
CA THR A 261 3.96 -2.90 -3.98
C THR A 261 3.97 -4.26 -3.28
N ASP A 262 4.73 -5.24 -3.80
CA ASP A 262 4.96 -6.55 -3.17
C ASP A 262 6.01 -6.50 -2.04
N GLN A 263 6.68 -5.36 -1.85
CA GLN A 263 7.77 -5.17 -0.88
C GLN A 263 8.89 -6.22 -1.01
N GLY A 264 9.18 -6.66 -2.22
CA GLY A 264 10.23 -7.63 -2.50
C GLY A 264 9.92 -9.07 -2.07
N LYS A 265 8.65 -9.44 -1.96
CA LYS A 265 8.25 -10.83 -1.65
C LYS A 265 8.87 -11.84 -2.61
N ILE A 266 9.03 -11.46 -3.88
CA ILE A 266 9.61 -12.30 -4.92
C ILE A 266 11.12 -12.04 -5.06
N SER A 267 11.56 -10.78 -4.99
CA SER A 267 12.93 -10.35 -5.36
C SER A 267 13.94 -10.37 -4.21
N SER A 268 13.51 -10.13 -2.95
CA SER A 268 14.43 -9.87 -1.82
C SER A 268 15.46 -10.97 -1.59
N ILE A 269 15.04 -12.24 -1.56
CA ILE A 269 15.96 -13.35 -1.26
C ILE A 269 16.98 -13.55 -2.38
N ASN A 270 16.56 -13.44 -3.63
CA ASN A 270 17.47 -13.53 -4.77
C ASN A 270 18.51 -12.40 -4.75
N SER A 271 18.06 -11.18 -4.46
CA SER A 271 18.96 -10.02 -4.32
C SER A 271 19.97 -10.23 -3.20
N LEU A 272 19.52 -10.64 -2.01
CA LEU A 272 20.40 -10.92 -0.86
C LEU A 272 21.46 -11.97 -1.20
N ALA A 273 21.06 -13.05 -1.85
CA ALA A 273 21.97 -14.13 -2.23
C ALA A 273 23.03 -13.70 -3.27
N ILE A 274 22.61 -12.88 -4.24
CA ILE A 274 23.52 -12.34 -5.25
C ILE A 274 24.48 -11.32 -4.61
N VAL A 275 23.98 -10.43 -3.75
CA VAL A 275 24.80 -9.46 -3.01
C VAL A 275 25.77 -10.18 -2.07
N SER A 276 25.35 -11.21 -1.37
CA SER A 276 26.20 -12.02 -0.49
C SER A 276 27.40 -12.61 -1.25
N LYS A 277 27.14 -13.16 -2.44
CA LYS A 277 28.18 -13.65 -3.34
C LYS A 277 29.17 -12.56 -3.78
N MET A 278 28.67 -11.39 -4.14
CA MET A 278 29.50 -10.26 -4.57
C MET A 278 30.38 -9.73 -3.44
N LEU A 279 29.81 -9.67 -2.22
CA LEU A 279 30.52 -9.22 -1.01
C LEU A 279 31.38 -10.32 -0.36
N LYS A 280 31.29 -11.57 -0.83
CA LYS A 280 31.95 -12.76 -0.22
C LYS A 280 31.58 -12.92 1.26
N LYS A 281 30.31 -12.68 1.61
CA LYS A 281 29.74 -12.84 2.94
C LYS A 281 28.66 -13.93 2.93
N GLU A 282 28.37 -14.52 4.08
CA GLU A 282 27.20 -15.39 4.22
C GLU A 282 25.90 -14.57 4.11
N ILE A 283 24.81 -15.17 3.60
CA ILE A 283 23.53 -14.49 3.43
C ILE A 283 23.00 -13.97 4.77
N SER A 284 23.23 -14.70 5.85
CA SER A 284 22.87 -14.30 7.20
C SER A 284 23.61 -13.04 7.69
N GLU A 285 24.81 -12.78 7.20
CA GLU A 285 25.62 -11.61 7.55
C GLU A 285 25.23 -10.36 6.74
N VAL A 286 24.73 -10.54 5.52
CA VAL A 286 24.16 -9.43 4.72
C VAL A 286 22.88 -8.91 5.35
N GLY A 287 22.15 -9.78 6.05
CA GLY A 287 20.92 -9.46 6.76
C GLY A 287 19.67 -9.50 5.89
N THR A 288 18.60 -8.98 6.43
CA THR A 288 17.30 -8.87 5.75
C THR A 288 16.76 -7.46 5.83
N THR A 289 15.89 -7.10 4.88
CA THR A 289 15.13 -5.85 4.96
C THR A 289 13.86 -6.06 5.78
N THR A 290 13.45 -5.04 6.54
CA THR A 290 12.21 -5.07 7.30
C THR A 290 11.02 -4.76 6.42
N TYR A 291 9.99 -5.60 6.48
CA TYR A 291 8.73 -5.36 5.79
C TYR A 291 7.87 -4.37 6.58
N ARG A 292 7.20 -3.46 5.85
CA ARG A 292 6.36 -2.42 6.44
C ARG A 292 4.88 -2.70 6.21
N PRO A 293 3.97 -2.29 7.10
CA PRO A 293 2.55 -2.24 6.79
C PRO A 293 2.29 -1.34 5.57
N PRO A 294 1.26 -1.64 4.75
CA PRO A 294 0.34 -2.77 4.85
C PRO A 294 0.92 -4.08 4.29
N TYR A 295 0.44 -5.23 4.78
CA TYR A 295 0.86 -6.54 4.29
C TYR A 295 0.52 -6.78 2.81
N ALA A 296 -0.65 -6.33 2.39
CA ALA A 296 -1.08 -6.34 0.99
C ALA A 296 -1.24 -4.89 0.49
N PRO A 297 -1.02 -4.64 -0.81
CA PRO A 297 -1.28 -3.33 -1.39
C PRO A 297 -2.71 -2.88 -1.12
N LEU A 298 -2.88 -1.62 -0.71
CA LEU A 298 -4.17 -0.99 -0.50
C LEU A 298 -4.51 -0.09 -1.68
N SER A 299 -5.75 -0.20 -2.17
CA SER A 299 -6.26 0.76 -3.15
C SER A 299 -6.60 2.09 -2.50
N PHE A 300 -6.55 3.19 -3.26
CA PHE A 300 -7.03 4.48 -2.77
C PHE A 300 -8.49 4.42 -2.32
N ALA A 301 -9.33 3.62 -2.99
CA ALA A 301 -10.73 3.43 -2.58
C ALA A 301 -10.85 2.80 -1.19
N ALA A 302 -9.97 1.86 -0.83
CA ALA A 302 -9.96 1.27 0.51
C ALA A 302 -9.50 2.27 1.58
N ILE A 303 -8.54 3.15 1.26
CA ILE A 303 -8.06 4.21 2.16
C ILE A 303 -9.10 5.31 2.31
N ALA A 304 -9.74 5.73 1.22
CA ALA A 304 -10.76 6.77 1.21
C ALA A 304 -11.98 6.38 2.06
N GLY A 305 -12.29 5.08 2.17
CA GLY A 305 -13.42 4.60 2.95
C GLY A 305 -14.74 5.19 2.47
N ARG A 306 -15.40 6.00 3.31
CA ARG A 306 -16.66 6.67 3.00
C ARG A 306 -16.49 8.00 2.28
N SER A 307 -15.29 8.58 2.27
CA SER A 307 -14.98 9.87 1.63
C SER A 307 -14.81 9.68 0.11
N THR A 308 -15.90 9.34 -0.57
CA THR A 308 -15.93 9.10 -2.03
C THR A 308 -17.08 9.89 -2.65
N TYR A 309 -16.94 10.27 -3.92
CA TYR A 309 -17.95 11.04 -4.67
C TYR A 309 -18.34 12.33 -3.93
N GLU A 310 -19.63 12.52 -3.66
CA GLU A 310 -20.17 13.68 -2.94
C GLU A 310 -19.65 13.81 -1.49
N PHE A 311 -19.18 12.72 -0.88
CA PHE A 311 -18.57 12.77 0.46
C PHE A 311 -17.08 13.12 0.44
N TYR A 312 -16.44 13.10 -0.73
CA TYR A 312 -15.04 13.53 -0.87
C TYR A 312 -14.90 15.04 -0.82
N ASP A 313 -15.80 15.74 -1.52
CA ASP A 313 -15.89 17.20 -1.52
C ASP A 313 -17.35 17.63 -1.42
N PRO A 314 -17.93 17.60 -0.21
CA PRO A 314 -19.35 17.84 -0.02
C PRO A 314 -19.71 19.30 -0.25
N GLU A 315 -20.76 19.55 -1.02
CA GLU A 315 -21.37 20.87 -1.09
C GLU A 315 -22.14 21.17 0.19
N ARG A 316 -21.77 22.23 0.90
CA ARG A 316 -22.48 22.71 2.06
C ARG A 316 -23.49 23.78 1.65
N LYS A 317 -24.71 23.67 2.13
CA LYS A 317 -25.85 24.52 1.78
C LYS A 317 -26.46 25.10 3.05
N THR A 318 -26.90 26.36 2.99
CA THR A 318 -27.61 27.00 4.11
C THR A 318 -29.02 26.39 4.24
N SER A 319 -29.63 26.55 5.40
CA SER A 319 -30.99 26.03 5.67
C SER A 319 -32.06 26.54 4.70
N ILE A 320 -31.86 27.75 4.16
CA ILE A 320 -32.76 28.38 3.21
C ILE A 320 -32.29 28.34 1.74
N HIS A 321 -31.34 27.47 1.44
CA HIS A 321 -30.77 27.33 0.08
C HIS A 321 -31.85 27.15 -1.01
N SER A 322 -32.87 26.36 -0.73
CA SER A 322 -34.00 26.16 -1.65
C SER A 322 -34.80 27.42 -1.90
N TRP A 323 -34.92 28.32 -0.93
CA TRP A 323 -35.54 29.62 -1.08
C TRP A 323 -34.66 30.53 -1.97
N HIS A 324 -33.35 30.53 -1.76
CA HIS A 324 -32.42 31.28 -2.62
C HIS A 324 -32.54 30.86 -4.08
N LEU A 325 -32.57 29.57 -4.35
CA LEU A 325 -32.79 29.05 -5.72
C LEU A 325 -34.10 29.53 -6.36
N LYS A 326 -35.19 29.48 -5.61
CA LYS A 326 -36.52 29.93 -6.07
C LYS A 326 -36.57 31.43 -6.35
N ASN A 327 -35.68 32.22 -5.76
CA ASN A 327 -35.59 33.67 -5.93
C ASN A 327 -34.43 34.08 -6.83
N ASN A 328 -33.97 33.21 -7.72
CA ASN A 328 -32.94 33.47 -8.74
C ASN A 328 -31.59 33.92 -8.14
N ALA A 329 -31.21 33.40 -6.99
CA ALA A 329 -29.90 33.65 -6.42
C ALA A 329 -28.79 33.06 -7.34
N VAL A 330 -27.75 33.83 -7.55
CA VAL A 330 -26.48 33.35 -8.09
C VAL A 330 -25.58 33.06 -6.91
N PHE A 331 -24.93 31.90 -6.94
CA PHE A 331 -24.09 31.45 -5.82
C PHE A 331 -22.60 31.66 -6.13
N GLU A 332 -21.84 31.90 -5.09
CA GLU A 332 -20.40 31.80 -5.08
C GLU A 332 -19.96 30.64 -4.18
N ASP A 333 -18.82 30.05 -4.50
CA ASP A 333 -18.19 29.01 -3.66
C ASP A 333 -17.25 29.67 -2.63
N VAL A 334 -17.56 29.48 -1.36
CA VAL A 334 -16.72 29.94 -0.25
C VAL A 334 -16.29 28.71 0.56
N GLY A 335 -15.13 28.17 0.23
CA GLY A 335 -14.77 26.82 0.65
C GLY A 335 -15.79 25.83 0.07
N GLN A 336 -16.38 25.00 0.91
CA GLN A 336 -17.43 24.04 0.52
C GLN A 336 -18.85 24.63 0.50
N TRP A 337 -19.01 25.89 0.94
CA TRP A 337 -20.32 26.52 1.03
C TRP A 337 -20.77 27.11 -0.30
N LYS A 338 -22.01 26.81 -0.71
CA LYS A 338 -22.75 27.57 -1.73
C LYS A 338 -23.41 28.76 -1.08
N ARG A 339 -22.74 29.92 -1.15
CA ARG A 339 -23.23 31.19 -0.56
C ARG A 339 -23.97 31.99 -1.61
N PRO A 340 -25.22 32.52 -1.33
CA PRO A 340 -25.87 33.43 -2.25
C PRO A 340 -25.04 34.71 -2.38
N TRP A 341 -24.73 35.06 -3.61
CA TRP A 341 -23.89 36.22 -3.93
C TRP A 341 -24.74 37.44 -4.27
N TYR A 342 -25.69 37.27 -5.20
CA TYR A 342 -26.68 38.28 -5.56
C TYR A 342 -27.92 37.62 -6.16
N PHE A 343 -29.04 38.37 -6.27
CA PHE A 343 -30.30 37.86 -6.79
C PHE A 343 -30.63 38.56 -8.12
N LYS A 344 -30.87 37.81 -9.18
CA LYS A 344 -31.25 38.36 -10.48
C LYS A 344 -32.73 38.77 -10.49
N ALA A 345 -33.01 40.00 -10.92
CA ALA A 345 -34.38 40.44 -11.21
C ALA A 345 -34.85 40.01 -12.62
N SER A 346 -33.93 39.75 -13.55
CA SER A 346 -34.19 39.22 -14.87
C SER A 346 -33.01 38.37 -15.36
N GLU A 347 -33.25 37.52 -16.38
CA GLU A 347 -32.19 36.64 -16.93
C GLU A 347 -30.98 37.43 -17.45
N ASN A 348 -31.22 38.61 -18.04
CA ASN A 348 -30.17 39.45 -18.64
C ASN A 348 -29.51 40.41 -17.66
N GLU A 349 -29.90 40.42 -16.38
CA GLU A 349 -29.30 41.29 -15.37
C GLU A 349 -27.88 40.86 -15.05
N THR A 350 -26.93 41.76 -15.25
CA THR A 350 -25.52 41.53 -14.87
C THR A 350 -25.31 41.64 -13.34
N MET A 351 -24.23 41.03 -12.82
CA MET A 351 -23.88 41.15 -11.44
C MET A 351 -23.79 42.60 -10.95
N HIS A 352 -23.16 43.50 -11.71
CA HIS A 352 -23.04 44.90 -11.34
C HIS A 352 -24.38 45.61 -11.24
N GLN A 353 -25.31 45.34 -12.16
CA GLN A 353 -26.67 45.90 -12.11
C GLN A 353 -27.44 45.40 -10.88
N ALA A 354 -27.36 44.09 -10.60
CA ALA A 354 -27.99 43.49 -9.42
C ALA A 354 -27.44 44.07 -8.13
N VAL A 355 -26.12 44.17 -7.97
CA VAL A 355 -25.46 44.73 -6.80
C VAL A 355 -25.84 46.21 -6.60
N GLN A 356 -25.87 47.02 -7.66
CA GLN A 356 -26.31 48.43 -7.57
C GLN A 356 -27.76 48.51 -7.12
N ARG A 357 -28.65 47.71 -7.67
CA ARG A 357 -30.07 47.68 -7.30
C ARG A 357 -30.27 47.27 -5.85
N GLU A 358 -29.63 46.18 -5.42
CA GLU A 358 -29.74 45.65 -4.07
C GLU A 358 -29.14 46.65 -3.04
N SER A 359 -27.99 47.24 -3.33
CA SER A 359 -27.36 48.24 -2.47
C SER A 359 -28.26 49.51 -2.32
N LYS A 360 -28.90 49.95 -3.40
CA LYS A 360 -29.83 51.10 -3.34
C LYS A 360 -31.06 50.74 -2.50
N MET A 361 -31.64 49.56 -2.73
CA MET A 361 -32.78 49.02 -1.96
C MET A 361 -32.47 48.96 -0.45
N LEU A 362 -31.28 48.49 -0.08
CA LEU A 362 -30.86 48.39 1.31
C LEU A 362 -30.72 49.75 1.94
N ARG A 363 -30.23 50.79 1.23
CA ARG A 363 -30.09 52.16 1.73
C ARG A 363 -31.40 52.90 1.91
N GLU A 364 -32.42 52.56 1.15
CA GLU A 364 -33.73 53.19 1.16
C GLU A 364 -34.77 52.46 2.01
N ASN A 365 -34.57 51.16 2.19
CA ASN A 365 -35.55 50.27 2.82
C ASN A 365 -34.93 49.38 3.89
N ALA A 366 -35.22 48.08 3.86
CA ALA A 366 -34.64 47.03 4.67
C ALA A 366 -34.21 45.89 3.80
N GLY A 367 -33.13 45.21 4.18
CA GLY A 367 -32.65 44.00 3.52
C GLY A 367 -32.25 42.93 4.53
N ILE A 368 -32.25 41.67 4.04
CA ILE A 368 -31.83 40.50 4.80
C ILE A 368 -30.64 39.88 4.08
N LEU A 369 -29.56 39.60 4.81
CA LEU A 369 -28.41 38.85 4.36
C LEU A 369 -28.38 37.48 5.06
N ASP A 370 -28.26 36.39 4.29
CA ASP A 370 -27.98 35.07 4.86
C ASP A 370 -26.50 34.94 5.20
N GLY A 371 -26.19 35.07 6.47
CA GLY A 371 -24.85 34.91 7.06
C GLY A 371 -24.62 33.53 7.66
N SER A 372 -25.46 32.55 7.32
CA SER A 372 -25.37 31.17 7.90
C SER A 372 -24.06 30.46 7.58
N THR A 373 -23.36 30.85 6.53
CA THR A 373 -22.06 30.30 6.16
C THR A 373 -20.89 30.72 7.05
N LEU A 374 -21.05 31.84 7.81
CA LEU A 374 -20.03 32.28 8.77
C LEU A 374 -19.79 31.20 9.80
N GLY A 375 -18.53 30.90 10.10
CA GLY A 375 -18.16 29.95 11.14
C GLY A 375 -18.70 30.35 12.49
N LYS A 376 -19.08 29.40 13.32
CA LYS A 376 -19.52 29.61 14.72
C LYS A 376 -18.85 28.52 15.55
N ILE A 377 -18.01 29.00 16.48
CA ILE A 377 -17.28 28.14 17.42
C ILE A 377 -17.81 28.42 18.80
N GLU A 378 -18.26 27.41 19.49
CA GLU A 378 -18.66 27.47 20.89
C GLU A 378 -17.44 27.19 21.77
N ILE A 379 -17.15 28.05 22.70
CA ILE A 379 -16.04 27.97 23.67
C ILE A 379 -16.65 27.90 25.07
N LYS A 380 -16.49 26.76 25.73
CA LYS A 380 -17.00 26.51 27.07
C LYS A 380 -15.91 26.00 28.00
N GLY A 381 -15.96 26.40 29.27
CA GLY A 381 -15.08 25.85 30.28
C GLY A 381 -14.78 26.87 31.40
N ARG A 382 -14.24 26.35 32.48
CA ARG A 382 -13.89 27.19 33.63
C ARG A 382 -12.93 28.30 33.23
N ASP A 383 -12.01 28.01 32.32
CA ASP A 383 -10.94 28.92 31.94
C ASP A 383 -11.19 29.59 30.55
N ALA A 384 -12.46 29.56 30.07
CA ALA A 384 -12.82 30.10 28.75
C ALA A 384 -12.51 31.58 28.60
N LEU A 385 -12.70 32.40 29.65
CA LEU A 385 -12.37 33.80 29.62
C LEU A 385 -10.86 34.06 29.44
N GLU A 386 -10.02 33.29 30.15
CA GLU A 386 -8.57 33.36 30.03
C GLU A 386 -8.14 33.00 28.63
N PHE A 387 -8.62 31.86 28.13
CA PHE A 387 -8.36 31.39 26.78
C PHE A 387 -8.73 32.40 25.70
N MET A 388 -9.90 33.05 25.81
CA MET A 388 -10.32 34.08 24.86
C MET A 388 -9.41 35.31 24.89
N ASN A 389 -8.91 35.73 26.03
CA ASN A 389 -7.95 36.82 26.14
C ASN A 389 -6.56 36.47 25.57
N LEU A 390 -6.19 35.18 25.53
CA LEU A 390 -4.95 34.71 24.94
C LEU A 390 -5.06 34.61 23.41
N MET A 391 -6.22 34.18 22.89
CA MET A 391 -6.42 33.94 21.45
C MET A 391 -6.68 35.20 20.63
N TYR A 392 -7.25 36.27 21.23
CA TYR A 392 -7.67 37.47 20.53
C TYR A 392 -7.00 38.73 21.10
N THR A 393 -6.95 39.76 20.28
CA THR A 393 -6.38 41.06 20.67
C THR A 393 -7.24 41.86 21.66
N ASN A 394 -8.48 41.45 21.90
CA ASN A 394 -9.46 42.15 22.70
C ASN A 394 -9.41 41.74 24.18
N ALA A 395 -9.73 42.70 25.07
CA ALA A 395 -9.86 42.45 26.51
C ALA A 395 -11.31 42.02 26.86
N PHE A 396 -11.59 40.73 26.85
CA PHE A 396 -12.92 40.15 27.14
C PHE A 396 -13.26 40.19 28.64
N SER A 397 -12.27 40.37 29.53
CA SER A 397 -12.49 40.52 30.97
C SER A 397 -13.39 41.72 31.31
N LYS A 398 -13.31 42.79 30.49
CA LYS A 398 -14.13 44.00 30.65
C LYS A 398 -15.49 43.94 29.93
N MET A 399 -15.75 42.86 29.20
CA MET A 399 -16.99 42.70 28.46
C MET A 399 -18.10 42.16 29.36
N LYS A 400 -19.26 42.80 29.32
CA LYS A 400 -20.43 42.36 30.09
C LYS A 400 -21.02 41.09 29.50
N PRO A 401 -21.54 40.17 30.33
CA PRO A 401 -22.33 39.04 29.82
C PRO A 401 -23.51 39.49 28.96
N MET A 402 -23.94 38.65 28.02
CA MET A 402 -25.01 38.91 27.06
C MET A 402 -24.74 40.11 26.14
N THR A 403 -23.49 40.38 25.85
CA THR A 403 -23.06 41.40 24.87
C THR A 403 -22.16 40.77 23.79
N SER A 404 -22.01 41.47 22.69
CA SER A 404 -21.14 41.07 21.59
C SER A 404 -20.11 42.17 21.26
N ARG A 405 -18.98 41.76 20.72
CA ARG A 405 -17.91 42.67 20.29
C ARG A 405 -17.21 42.09 19.05
N TYR A 406 -16.88 42.99 18.12
CA TYR A 406 -15.97 42.65 17.04
C TYR A 406 -14.55 42.43 17.58
N ALA A 407 -13.90 41.36 17.06
CA ALA A 407 -12.58 40.96 17.52
C ALA A 407 -11.71 40.48 16.36
N MET A 408 -10.42 40.61 16.52
CA MET A 408 -9.42 40.14 15.55
C MET A 408 -8.49 39.12 16.19
N MET A 409 -8.22 38.07 15.44
CA MET A 409 -7.21 37.06 15.75
C MET A 409 -5.96 37.35 14.91
N LEU A 410 -4.80 37.41 15.55
CA LEU A 410 -3.52 37.62 14.89
C LEU A 410 -2.72 36.29 14.85
N GLY A 411 -1.87 36.14 13.82
CA GLY A 411 -0.79 35.20 13.82
C GLY A 411 0.40 35.65 14.67
N GLU A 412 1.37 34.78 14.86
CA GLU A 412 2.61 35.08 15.59
C GLU A 412 3.44 36.20 14.92
N ASP A 413 3.26 36.37 13.62
CA ASP A 413 3.86 37.42 12.80
C ASP A 413 3.14 38.79 12.95
N GLY A 414 2.07 38.85 13.74
CA GLY A 414 1.24 40.04 13.93
C GLY A 414 0.26 40.32 12.78
N MET A 415 0.17 39.44 11.76
CA MET A 415 -0.77 39.61 10.66
C MET A 415 -2.17 39.10 11.06
N ILE A 416 -3.21 39.72 10.49
CA ILE A 416 -4.60 39.32 10.74
C ILE A 416 -4.81 37.91 10.17
N LYS A 417 -5.19 36.99 11.05
CA LYS A 417 -5.46 35.60 10.73
C LYS A 417 -6.94 35.36 10.44
N ASP A 418 -7.80 35.91 11.25
CA ASP A 418 -9.26 35.91 11.06
C ASP A 418 -9.88 37.05 11.90
N ASP A 419 -11.13 37.35 11.63
CA ASP A 419 -11.92 38.32 12.38
C ASP A 419 -13.37 37.84 12.52
N GLY A 420 -14.06 38.41 13.50
CA GLY A 420 -15.45 38.03 13.70
C GLY A 420 -16.08 38.72 14.91
N ILE A 421 -17.30 38.32 15.23
CA ILE A 421 -18.04 38.81 16.39
C ILE A 421 -17.95 37.76 17.49
N ILE A 422 -17.50 38.19 18.65
CA ILE A 422 -17.47 37.36 19.86
C ILE A 422 -18.67 37.73 20.74
N CYS A 423 -19.52 36.77 20.99
CA CYS A 423 -20.64 36.88 21.93
C CYS A 423 -20.25 36.26 23.26
N LYS A 424 -20.26 37.06 24.32
CA LYS A 424 -20.02 36.62 25.70
C LYS A 424 -21.35 36.27 26.35
N ILE A 425 -21.61 34.98 26.55
CA ILE A 425 -22.80 34.51 27.29
C ILE A 425 -22.54 34.59 28.80
N SER A 426 -21.35 34.12 29.21
CA SER A 426 -20.84 34.21 30.57
C SER A 426 -19.30 34.22 30.55
N ASP A 427 -18.63 34.28 31.69
CA ASP A 427 -17.18 34.12 31.78
C ASP A 427 -16.71 32.70 31.39
N GLN A 428 -17.61 31.73 31.42
CA GLN A 428 -17.35 30.32 31.09
C GLN A 428 -17.94 29.91 29.76
N HIS A 429 -18.55 30.84 29.00
CA HIS A 429 -19.23 30.51 27.76
C HIS A 429 -19.19 31.66 26.76
N PHE A 430 -18.55 31.39 25.59
CA PHE A 430 -18.46 32.32 24.48
C PHE A 430 -18.92 31.63 23.19
N ILE A 431 -19.40 32.44 22.24
CA ILE A 431 -19.60 32.02 20.84
C ILE A 431 -18.78 32.97 19.97
N ALA A 432 -17.82 32.45 19.25
CA ALA A 432 -17.00 33.18 18.30
C ALA A 432 -17.51 32.94 16.88
N THR A 433 -17.79 34.02 16.12
CA THR A 433 -17.96 33.87 14.66
C THR A 433 -16.63 34.07 13.98
N THR A 434 -16.49 33.46 12.80
CA THR A 434 -15.29 33.50 11.94
C THR A 434 -15.70 33.77 10.51
N THR A 435 -14.73 34.06 9.64
CA THR A 435 -14.98 34.01 8.19
C THR A 435 -15.42 32.59 7.78
N SER A 436 -16.23 32.50 6.69
CA SER A 436 -16.77 31.20 6.24
C SER A 436 -15.69 30.20 5.89
N SER A 437 -14.64 30.63 5.17
CA SER A 437 -13.52 29.78 4.76
C SER A 437 -12.50 29.58 5.89
N GLY A 438 -12.40 30.51 6.84
CA GLY A 438 -11.46 30.46 7.97
C GLY A 438 -11.89 29.53 9.11
N ALA A 439 -13.18 29.20 9.22
CA ALA A 439 -13.72 28.46 10.36
C ALA A 439 -12.97 27.17 10.73
N PRO A 440 -12.66 26.26 9.80
CA PRO A 440 -11.91 25.04 10.16
C PRO A 440 -10.50 25.34 10.66
N LYS A 441 -9.83 26.33 10.09
CA LYS A 441 -8.46 26.71 10.47
C LYS A 441 -8.44 27.35 11.84
N VAL A 442 -9.35 28.28 12.12
CA VAL A 442 -9.46 28.93 13.44
C VAL A 442 -9.72 27.90 14.53
N LEU A 443 -10.63 26.94 14.29
CA LEU A 443 -10.89 25.87 15.25
C LEU A 443 -9.65 25.00 15.47
N ALA A 444 -8.97 24.60 14.41
CA ALA A 444 -7.76 23.78 14.50
C ALA A 444 -6.63 24.52 15.26
N ASP A 445 -6.44 25.81 14.99
CA ASP A 445 -5.46 26.63 15.72
C ASP A 445 -5.81 26.76 17.23
N MET A 446 -7.09 26.96 17.54
CA MET A 446 -7.56 26.98 18.94
C MET A 446 -7.31 25.64 19.65
N GLU A 447 -7.56 24.51 18.98
CA GLU A 447 -7.31 23.17 19.51
C GLU A 447 -5.81 22.91 19.69
N GLU A 448 -4.98 23.33 18.72
CA GLU A 448 -3.53 23.21 18.79
C GLU A 448 -2.97 23.96 20.01
N TYR A 449 -3.31 25.22 20.19
CA TYR A 449 -2.84 26.01 21.33
C TYR A 449 -3.29 25.42 22.68
N LEU A 450 -4.51 24.91 22.78
CA LEU A 450 -4.97 24.22 23.99
C LEU A 450 -4.19 22.94 24.28
N GLN A 451 -3.73 22.22 23.26
CA GLN A 451 -3.01 20.97 23.44
C GLN A 451 -1.51 21.17 23.66
N THR A 452 -0.93 22.24 23.12
CA THR A 452 0.53 22.46 23.14
C THR A 452 0.96 23.51 24.13
N GLU A 453 0.38 24.72 24.03
CA GLU A 453 0.82 25.88 24.83
C GLU A 453 0.08 25.98 26.18
N TRP A 454 -1.23 25.70 26.18
CA TRP A 454 -2.07 25.87 27.37
C TRP A 454 -2.83 24.60 27.77
N PRO A 455 -2.17 23.44 27.91
CA PRO A 455 -2.82 22.16 28.21
C PRO A 455 -3.43 22.14 29.65
N HIS A 456 -3.12 23.12 30.48
CA HIS A 456 -3.65 23.23 31.83
C HIS A 456 -5.03 23.92 31.86
N LEU A 457 -5.45 24.62 30.79
CA LEU A 457 -6.73 25.30 30.73
C LEU A 457 -7.87 24.29 30.50
N GLN A 458 -8.92 24.44 31.28
CA GLN A 458 -10.14 23.62 31.15
C GLN A 458 -11.13 24.33 30.22
N VAL A 459 -10.93 24.11 28.93
CA VAL A 459 -11.72 24.68 27.84
C VAL A 459 -12.13 23.59 26.87
N TYR A 460 -13.37 23.64 26.41
CA TYR A 460 -13.97 22.78 25.40
C TYR A 460 -14.36 23.62 24.19
N LEU A 461 -13.98 23.18 23.02
CA LEU A 461 -14.27 23.78 21.72
C LEU A 461 -15.22 22.92 20.91
N ASN A 462 -16.20 23.55 20.28
CA ASN A 462 -17.12 22.84 19.41
C ASN A 462 -17.54 23.69 18.21
N SER A 463 -17.50 23.15 17.00
CA SER A 463 -18.11 23.80 15.84
C SER A 463 -19.64 23.67 15.92
N ILE A 464 -20.31 24.81 15.94
CA ILE A 464 -21.79 24.88 15.94
C ILE A 464 -22.31 25.58 14.69
N THR A 465 -21.48 25.66 13.63
CA THR A 465 -21.80 26.37 12.39
C THR A 465 -23.12 25.92 11.79
N GLU A 466 -23.34 24.62 11.68
CA GLU A 466 -24.55 24.05 11.10
C GLU A 466 -25.76 24.05 12.04
N GLN A 467 -25.56 24.35 13.32
CA GLN A 467 -26.65 24.34 14.30
C GLN A 467 -27.48 25.64 14.29
N PHE A 468 -26.95 26.70 13.63
CA PHE A 468 -27.59 28.00 13.59
C PHE A 468 -27.72 28.55 12.18
N SER A 469 -28.90 29.04 11.84
CA SER A 469 -29.13 29.95 10.71
C SER A 469 -28.94 31.38 11.19
N THR A 470 -28.10 32.14 10.48
CA THR A 470 -27.81 33.50 10.86
C THR A 470 -28.29 34.46 9.78
N PHE A 471 -29.17 35.40 10.18
CA PHE A 471 -29.67 36.42 9.30
C PHE A 471 -29.29 37.79 9.82
N ASN A 472 -28.68 38.60 8.96
CA ASN A 472 -28.41 39.98 9.24
C ASN A 472 -29.48 40.86 8.56
N ILE A 473 -30.23 41.61 9.36
CA ILE A 473 -31.25 42.54 8.91
C ILE A 473 -30.69 43.94 9.00
N SER A 474 -30.68 44.66 7.91
CA SER A 474 -30.08 46.04 7.86
C SER A 474 -30.95 46.96 7.01
N GLY A 475 -30.78 48.25 7.24
CA GLY A 475 -31.45 49.31 6.50
C GLY A 475 -32.34 50.23 7.38
N PRO A 476 -32.70 51.42 6.88
CA PRO A 476 -33.41 52.44 7.70
C PRO A 476 -34.84 52.04 8.11
N LYS A 477 -35.44 51.04 7.43
CA LYS A 477 -36.80 50.57 7.73
C LYS A 477 -36.80 49.21 8.44
N THR A 478 -35.76 48.88 9.19
CA THR A 478 -35.67 47.63 9.96
C THR A 478 -36.36 47.63 11.29
N ARG A 479 -36.82 48.78 11.75
CA ARG A 479 -37.59 48.98 13.00
C ARG A 479 -39.00 49.43 12.70
#